data_0d7fbc0e909945cab3598239e5a89630
#
_entry.id   0d7fbc0e909945cab3598239e5a89630
#
_cell.length_a   1.000
_cell.length_b   1.000
_cell.length_c   1.000
_cell.angle_alpha   90.00
_cell.angle_beta   90.00
_cell.angle_gamma   90.00
#
_symmetry.space_group_name_H-M   'P 1'
#
loop_
_entity.id
_entity.type
_entity.pdbx_description
1 polymer ?
#
loop_
_entity_poly.entity_id
_entity_poly.type
_entity_poly.pdbx_seq_one_letter_code
_entity_poly.pdbx_strand_id
1 'polypeptide(L)'
;MKTYTLHVAGLTRELPIIKLSYDLSIASFVILGDTEIVKKTAPMIAKKLPDVDFIVTAEAKGIPLAYEISRILNLNEYIVARKSIKAYMEEPIEVEVNSITTTNSQKLYLNNQDANKIKGKRVALIDDVISTGQSLKALERLVEKAGANVVAKAAILAEGDAKDRKDIIFLEALPTF
;
A
#
# COMPACT_ATOMS: atom_id res chain seq x y z
N MET A 1 -14.07 -4.71 24.06
CA MET A 1 -13.10 -5.08 23.01
C MET A 1 -11.77 -4.47 23.40
N LYS A 2 -10.67 -5.19 23.33
CA LYS A 2 -9.34 -4.61 23.60
C LYS A 2 -8.93 -3.71 22.44
N THR A 3 -8.30 -2.58 22.74
CA THR A 3 -7.82 -1.61 21.76
C THR A 3 -6.31 -1.37 21.96
N TYR A 4 -5.69 -0.88 20.91
CA TYR A 4 -4.33 -0.33 20.90
C TYR A 4 -4.41 1.15 20.55
N THR A 5 -3.80 1.99 21.38
CA THR A 5 -3.74 3.42 21.13
C THR A 5 -2.59 3.76 20.19
N LEU A 6 -2.90 4.13 18.98
CA LEU A 6 -1.94 4.57 17.96
C LEU A 6 -1.76 6.08 18.02
N HIS A 7 -0.49 6.51 18.00
CA HIS A 7 -0.10 7.90 17.81
C HIS A 7 0.68 8.03 16.50
N VAL A 8 0.15 8.78 15.54
CA VAL A 8 0.81 9.02 14.26
C VAL A 8 0.44 10.40 13.71
N ALA A 9 1.43 11.13 13.17
CA ALA A 9 1.24 12.46 12.58
C ALA A 9 0.52 13.46 13.50
N GLY A 10 0.75 13.39 14.81
CA GLY A 10 0.08 14.22 15.82
C GLY A 10 -1.36 13.82 16.11
N LEU A 11 -1.86 12.74 15.58
CA LEU A 11 -3.20 12.21 15.81
C LEU A 11 -3.15 10.99 16.73
N THR A 12 -4.27 10.75 17.41
CA THR A 12 -4.49 9.55 18.24
C THR A 12 -5.67 8.78 17.68
N ARG A 13 -5.51 7.43 17.57
CA ARG A 13 -6.59 6.52 17.16
C ARG A 13 -6.60 5.29 18.06
N GLU A 14 -7.82 4.88 18.45
CA GLU A 14 -8.04 3.62 19.17
C GLU A 14 -8.34 2.50 18.16
N LEU A 15 -7.38 1.60 17.99
CA LEU A 15 -7.49 0.52 17.03
C LEU A 15 -8.00 -0.75 17.71
N PRO A 16 -9.06 -1.39 17.20
CA PRO A 16 -9.51 -2.66 17.74
C PRO A 16 -8.46 -3.75 17.54
N ILE A 17 -8.19 -4.53 18.57
CA ILE A 17 -7.31 -5.71 18.48
C ILE A 17 -8.15 -6.88 18.00
N ILE A 18 -7.77 -7.43 16.86
CA ILE A 18 -8.45 -8.54 16.18
C ILE A 18 -7.55 -9.77 16.19
N LYS A 19 -8.11 -10.89 16.65
CA LYS A 19 -7.43 -12.18 16.62
C LYS A 19 -7.47 -12.79 15.23
N LEU A 20 -6.31 -13.07 14.65
CA LEU A 20 -6.17 -13.72 13.34
C LEU A 20 -5.93 -15.22 13.46
N SER A 21 -5.16 -15.66 14.47
CA SER A 21 -4.87 -17.07 14.74
C SER A 21 -4.78 -17.31 16.27
N TYR A 22 -4.39 -18.50 16.65
CA TYR A 22 -4.24 -18.85 18.08
C TYR A 22 -3.20 -17.96 18.77
N ASP A 23 -2.12 -17.66 18.09
CA ASP A 23 -0.92 -16.98 18.59
C ASP A 23 -0.66 -15.59 17.97
N LEU A 24 -1.62 -15.07 17.16
CA LEU A 24 -1.45 -13.80 16.50
C LEU A 24 -2.71 -12.95 16.57
N SER A 25 -2.55 -11.77 17.10
CA SER A 25 -3.54 -10.68 17.01
C SER A 25 -2.90 -9.43 16.43
N ILE A 26 -3.69 -8.63 15.74
CA ILE A 26 -3.26 -7.38 15.13
C ILE A 26 -4.16 -6.22 15.60
N ALA A 27 -3.61 -5.02 15.61
CA ALA A 27 -4.40 -3.80 15.73
C ALA A 27 -4.93 -3.41 14.34
N SER A 28 -6.24 -3.41 14.17
CA SER A 28 -6.86 -3.15 12.87
C SER A 28 -6.80 -1.67 12.51
N PHE A 29 -5.92 -1.32 11.58
CA PHE A 29 -5.79 0.02 11.05
C PHE A 29 -6.45 0.11 9.66
N VAL A 30 -7.44 1.00 9.54
CA VAL A 30 -8.18 1.21 8.29
C VAL A 30 -8.35 2.70 8.06
N ILE A 31 -7.78 3.21 6.98
CA ILE A 31 -7.86 4.64 6.63
C ILE A 31 -9.08 5.00 5.78
N LEU A 32 -9.83 4.01 5.29
CA LEU A 32 -11.04 4.27 4.51
C LEU A 32 -12.06 5.02 5.36
N GLY A 33 -12.45 6.20 4.89
CA GLY A 33 -13.34 7.10 5.62
C GLY A 33 -12.65 8.05 6.61
N ASP A 34 -11.38 7.85 6.94
CA ASP A 34 -10.61 8.73 7.83
C ASP A 34 -9.84 9.80 7.03
N THR A 35 -10.55 10.84 6.64
CA THR A 35 -9.96 11.94 5.86
C THR A 35 -8.86 12.68 6.61
N GLU A 36 -9.00 12.83 7.93
CA GLU A 36 -8.05 13.55 8.76
C GLU A 36 -6.69 12.86 8.75
N ILE A 37 -6.66 11.53 8.95
CA ILE A 37 -5.40 10.79 8.96
C ILE A 37 -4.70 10.84 7.60
N VAL A 38 -5.46 10.74 6.51
CA VAL A 38 -4.90 10.85 5.15
C VAL A 38 -4.30 12.23 4.92
N LYS A 39 -5.01 13.30 5.28
CA LYS A 39 -4.53 14.68 5.15
C LYS A 39 -3.27 14.98 5.96
N LYS A 40 -3.11 14.34 7.12
CA LYS A 40 -1.96 14.55 8.00
C LYS A 40 -0.75 13.70 7.61
N THR A 41 -0.97 12.48 7.15
CA THR A 41 0.12 11.54 6.85
C THR A 41 0.67 11.68 5.43
N ALA A 42 -0.16 11.99 4.45
CA ALA A 42 0.26 12.10 3.05
C ALA A 42 1.38 13.12 2.81
N PRO A 43 1.36 14.35 3.38
CA PRO A 43 2.46 15.30 3.22
C PRO A 43 3.77 14.79 3.80
N MET A 44 3.71 14.07 4.93
CA MET A 44 4.91 13.51 5.57
C MET A 44 5.54 12.42 4.72
N ILE A 45 4.74 11.56 4.11
CA ILE A 45 5.23 10.53 3.17
C ILE A 45 5.76 11.18 1.90
N ALA A 46 4.99 12.08 1.29
CA ALA A 46 5.39 12.77 0.06
C ALA A 46 6.76 13.45 0.18
N LYS A 47 7.04 14.07 1.33
CA LYS A 47 8.32 14.72 1.62
C LYS A 47 9.51 13.74 1.66
N LYS A 48 9.27 12.48 1.98
CA LYS A 48 10.29 11.44 2.08
C LYS A 48 10.51 10.68 0.77
N LEU A 49 9.61 10.83 -0.21
CA LEU A 49 9.71 10.15 -1.49
C LEU A 49 10.80 10.80 -2.37
N PRO A 50 11.54 10.00 -3.15
CA PRO A 50 12.35 10.53 -4.24
C PRO A 50 11.44 11.06 -5.37
N ASP A 51 12.03 11.62 -6.42
CA ASP A 51 11.29 12.00 -7.61
C ASP A 51 10.65 10.78 -8.26
N VAL A 52 9.35 10.85 -8.49
CA VAL A 52 8.55 9.78 -9.08
C VAL A 52 7.68 10.32 -10.20
N ASP A 53 7.37 9.46 -11.17
CA ASP A 53 6.47 9.77 -12.27
C ASP A 53 5.03 9.34 -11.96
N PHE A 54 4.87 8.25 -11.19
CA PHE A 54 3.58 7.71 -10.77
C PHE A 54 3.62 7.17 -9.34
N ILE A 55 2.47 7.29 -8.68
CA ILE A 55 2.15 6.55 -7.46
C ILE A 55 1.33 5.34 -7.85
N VAL A 56 1.66 4.18 -7.31
CA VAL A 56 0.95 2.91 -7.55
C VAL A 56 0.52 2.31 -6.22
N THR A 57 -0.70 1.86 -6.15
CA THR A 57 -1.24 1.14 -5.00
C THR A 57 -2.09 -0.04 -5.45
N ALA A 58 -2.37 -0.97 -4.54
CA ALA A 58 -3.37 -2.01 -4.77
C ALA A 58 -4.68 -1.64 -4.07
N GLU A 59 -5.83 -2.06 -4.65
CA GLU A 59 -7.11 -1.83 -3.97
C GLU A 59 -7.15 -2.60 -2.64
N ALA A 60 -7.81 -2.08 -1.58
CA ALA A 60 -8.59 -0.85 -1.62
C ALA A 60 -8.05 0.22 -0.65
N LYS A 61 -7.43 -0.19 0.48
CA LYS A 61 -7.14 0.70 1.61
C LYS A 61 -6.08 1.77 1.33
N GLY A 62 -5.15 1.50 0.43
CA GLY A 62 -4.11 2.47 0.05
C GLY A 62 -4.59 3.57 -0.90
N ILE A 63 -5.77 3.44 -1.52
CA ILE A 63 -6.27 4.37 -2.55
C ILE A 63 -6.37 5.82 -2.06
N PRO A 64 -6.98 6.12 -0.91
CA PRO A 64 -7.06 7.51 -0.44
C PRO A 64 -5.69 8.17 -0.25
N LEU A 65 -4.74 7.39 0.27
CA LEU A 65 -3.36 7.87 0.49
C LEU A 65 -2.64 8.11 -0.84
N ALA A 66 -2.75 7.18 -1.78
CA ALA A 66 -2.17 7.31 -3.12
C ALA A 66 -2.72 8.55 -3.85
N TYR A 67 -4.03 8.79 -3.78
CA TYR A 67 -4.66 9.99 -4.33
C TYR A 67 -4.05 11.27 -3.72
N GLU A 68 -4.02 11.37 -2.40
CA GLU A 68 -3.57 12.59 -1.73
C GLU A 68 -2.07 12.87 -1.95
N ILE A 69 -1.24 11.82 -1.93
CA ILE A 69 0.19 11.96 -2.26
C ILE A 69 0.35 12.45 -3.71
N SER A 70 -0.38 11.88 -4.66
CA SER A 70 -0.34 12.30 -6.07
C SER A 70 -0.75 13.76 -6.23
N ARG A 71 -1.79 14.19 -5.52
CA ARG A 71 -2.23 15.58 -5.51
C ARG A 71 -1.13 16.54 -4.99
N ILE A 72 -0.48 16.17 -3.89
CA ILE A 72 0.61 16.95 -3.28
C ILE A 72 1.80 17.06 -4.24
N LEU A 73 2.13 15.97 -4.94
CA LEU A 73 3.24 15.92 -5.90
C LEU A 73 2.88 16.50 -7.28
N ASN A 74 1.68 17.04 -7.46
CA ASN A 74 1.17 17.56 -8.74
C ASN A 74 1.19 16.51 -9.88
N LEU A 75 0.95 15.26 -9.54
CA LEU A 75 0.76 14.18 -10.51
C LEU A 75 -0.69 14.16 -10.96
N ASN A 76 -0.92 14.05 -12.28
CA ASN A 76 -2.27 14.05 -12.84
C ASN A 76 -3.00 12.72 -12.69
N GLU A 77 -2.26 11.63 -12.47
CA GLU A 77 -2.79 10.28 -12.39
C GLU A 77 -2.04 9.49 -11.33
N TYR A 78 -2.71 8.49 -10.79
CA TYR A 78 -2.11 7.40 -10.01
C TYR A 78 -2.66 6.07 -10.51
N ILE A 79 -1.97 4.97 -10.22
CA ILE A 79 -2.30 3.66 -10.77
C ILE A 79 -2.80 2.76 -9.62
N VAL A 80 -3.89 2.03 -9.88
CA VAL A 80 -4.48 1.09 -8.93
C VAL A 80 -4.46 -0.32 -9.50
N ALA A 81 -3.67 -1.20 -8.90
CA ALA A 81 -3.73 -2.63 -9.18
C ALA A 81 -5.02 -3.21 -8.57
N ARG A 82 -5.72 -4.03 -9.33
CA ARG A 82 -7.02 -4.57 -8.95
C ARG A 82 -6.88 -6.04 -8.51
N LYS A 83 -7.80 -6.48 -7.66
CA LYS A 83 -7.84 -7.87 -7.16
C LYS A 83 -8.69 -8.80 -8.03
N SER A 84 -9.35 -8.26 -9.03
CA SER A 84 -10.12 -8.99 -10.02
C SER A 84 -10.11 -8.26 -11.37
N ILE A 85 -10.30 -9.00 -12.45
CA ILE A 85 -10.48 -8.42 -13.78
C ILE A 85 -11.80 -7.66 -13.82
N LYS A 86 -11.77 -6.42 -14.34
CA LYS A 86 -12.93 -5.57 -14.51
C LYS A 86 -13.32 -5.52 -15.98
N ALA A 87 -14.60 -5.25 -16.25
CA ALA A 87 -15.15 -5.27 -17.60
C ALA A 87 -14.45 -4.30 -18.59
N TYR A 88 -13.84 -3.23 -18.06
CA TYR A 88 -13.12 -2.24 -18.88
C TYR A 88 -11.67 -2.61 -19.17
N MET A 89 -11.15 -3.67 -18.56
CA MET A 89 -9.75 -4.08 -18.74
C MET A 89 -9.57 -4.84 -20.05
N GLU A 90 -8.68 -4.34 -20.87
CA GLU A 90 -8.23 -4.99 -22.09
C GLU A 90 -6.83 -5.61 -21.84
N GLU A 91 -6.69 -6.90 -22.12
CA GLU A 91 -5.43 -7.64 -21.98
C GLU A 91 -4.67 -7.35 -20.67
N PRO A 92 -5.30 -7.53 -19.50
CA PRO A 92 -4.65 -7.18 -18.25
C PRO A 92 -3.44 -8.09 -17.99
N ILE A 93 -2.37 -7.52 -17.44
CA ILE A 93 -1.28 -8.29 -16.88
C ILE A 93 -1.60 -8.71 -15.44
N GLU A 94 -1.10 -9.85 -15.02
CA GLU A 94 -1.38 -10.40 -13.70
C GLU A 94 -0.15 -11.00 -13.03
N VAL A 95 -0.19 -11.02 -11.70
CA VAL A 95 0.74 -11.78 -10.84
C VAL A 95 -0.03 -12.44 -9.72
N GLU A 96 0.49 -13.56 -9.23
CA GLU A 96 -0.05 -14.20 -8.03
C GLU A 96 0.50 -13.54 -6.76
N VAL A 97 -0.38 -13.40 -5.77
CA VAL A 97 0.01 -13.01 -4.41
C VAL A 97 0.25 -14.30 -3.62
N ASN A 98 1.51 -14.55 -3.28
CA ASN A 98 1.87 -15.70 -2.46
C ASN A 98 1.44 -15.43 -1.01
N SER A 99 0.36 -16.08 -0.58
CA SER A 99 -0.07 -16.08 0.82
C SER A 99 0.14 -17.46 1.43
N ILE A 100 0.82 -17.50 2.56
CA ILE A 100 1.06 -18.76 3.30
C ILE A 100 -0.24 -19.28 3.93
N THR A 101 -1.27 -18.45 4.05
CA THR A 101 -2.46 -18.73 4.87
C THR A 101 -3.76 -18.95 4.10
N THR A 102 -3.79 -18.78 2.79
CA THR A 102 -5.02 -18.93 1.99
C THR A 102 -4.91 -20.05 0.97
N THR A 103 -5.87 -20.97 1.02
CA THR A 103 -6.10 -22.03 0.02
C THR A 103 -6.54 -21.49 -1.35
N ASN A 104 -6.91 -20.21 -1.41
CA ASN A 104 -7.28 -19.53 -2.66
C ASN A 104 -6.16 -18.59 -3.07
N SER A 105 -5.55 -18.82 -4.23
CA SER A 105 -4.56 -17.92 -4.81
C SER A 105 -5.21 -16.56 -5.11
N GLN A 106 -4.73 -15.51 -4.45
CA GLN A 106 -5.09 -14.15 -4.82
C GLN A 106 -4.19 -13.68 -5.96
N LYS A 107 -4.75 -12.87 -6.87
CA LYS A 107 -4.01 -12.26 -7.96
C LYS A 107 -4.14 -10.74 -7.90
N LEU A 108 -3.14 -10.06 -8.44
CA LEU A 108 -3.21 -8.64 -8.76
C LEU A 108 -3.19 -8.47 -10.26
N TYR A 109 -3.99 -7.53 -10.73
CA TYR A 109 -4.19 -7.24 -12.14
C TYR A 109 -3.90 -5.76 -12.42
N LEU A 110 -3.26 -5.51 -13.53
CA LEU A 110 -3.04 -4.17 -14.05
C LEU A 110 -3.59 -4.09 -15.47
N ASN A 111 -4.41 -3.07 -15.74
CA ASN A 111 -4.91 -2.81 -17.08
C ASN A 111 -3.73 -2.54 -18.04
N ASN A 112 -3.81 -3.02 -19.26
CA ASN A 112 -2.76 -2.83 -20.26
C ASN A 112 -2.47 -1.36 -20.54
N GLN A 113 -3.49 -0.50 -20.53
CA GLN A 113 -3.29 0.94 -20.67
C GLN A 113 -2.42 1.52 -19.55
N ASP A 114 -2.68 1.13 -18.30
CA ASP A 114 -1.90 1.58 -17.15
C ASP A 114 -0.47 0.99 -17.18
N ALA A 115 -0.34 -0.26 -17.58
CA ALA A 115 0.97 -0.89 -17.78
C ALA A 115 1.83 -0.12 -18.80
N ASN A 116 1.23 0.31 -19.90
CA ASN A 116 1.93 1.10 -20.91
C ASN A 116 2.33 2.49 -20.39
N LYS A 117 1.50 3.13 -19.56
CA LYS A 117 1.82 4.44 -18.96
C LYS A 117 3.05 4.40 -18.08
N ILE A 118 3.22 3.33 -17.29
CA ILE A 118 4.31 3.22 -16.32
C ILE A 118 5.59 2.59 -16.87
N LYS A 119 5.56 2.06 -18.08
CA LYS A 119 6.72 1.45 -18.72
C LYS A 119 7.90 2.43 -18.80
N GLY A 120 9.04 2.05 -18.23
CA GLY A 120 10.25 2.88 -18.17
C GLY A 120 10.15 4.06 -17.19
N LYS A 121 9.07 4.16 -16.41
CA LYS A 121 8.84 5.26 -15.47
C LYS A 121 9.28 4.89 -14.05
N ARG A 122 9.57 5.92 -13.26
CA ARG A 122 9.88 5.80 -11.83
C ARG A 122 8.57 5.76 -11.05
N VAL A 123 8.35 4.72 -10.28
CA VAL A 123 7.12 4.54 -9.49
C VAL A 123 7.43 4.38 -8.02
N ALA A 124 6.55 4.91 -7.17
CA ALA A 124 6.51 4.61 -5.75
C ALA A 124 5.28 3.75 -5.45
N LEU A 125 5.50 2.67 -4.71
CA LEU A 125 4.44 1.79 -4.23
C LEU A 125 3.95 2.28 -2.88
N ILE A 126 2.64 2.47 -2.75
CA ILE A 126 2.01 3.03 -1.54
C ILE A 126 0.98 2.04 -1.01
N ASP A 127 0.98 1.84 0.30
CA ASP A 127 -0.06 1.11 1.04
C ASP A 127 -0.37 1.85 2.36
N ASP A 128 -1.41 1.43 3.07
CA ASP A 128 -1.71 1.95 4.42
C ASP A 128 -0.80 1.31 5.47
N VAL A 129 -0.61 0.00 5.41
CA VAL A 129 0.24 -0.79 6.33
C VAL A 129 1.09 -1.77 5.53
N ILE A 130 2.38 -1.83 5.84
CA ILE A 130 3.25 -2.90 5.39
C ILE A 130 3.47 -3.85 6.56
N SER A 131 3.08 -5.12 6.39
CA SER A 131 3.20 -6.18 7.39
C SER A 131 4.19 -7.25 6.92
N THR A 132 3.74 -8.41 6.48
CA THR A 132 4.63 -9.47 5.94
C THR A 132 5.34 -9.06 4.66
N GLY A 133 4.81 -8.06 3.95
CA GLY A 133 5.36 -7.58 2.69
C GLY A 133 4.94 -8.41 1.46
N GLN A 134 4.11 -9.44 1.61
CA GLN A 134 3.70 -10.28 0.48
C GLN A 134 2.86 -9.52 -0.55
N SER A 135 1.90 -8.70 -0.08
CA SER A 135 1.08 -7.85 -0.97
C SER A 135 1.94 -6.81 -1.69
N LEU A 136 2.86 -6.18 -0.97
CA LEU A 136 3.79 -5.19 -1.53
C LEU A 136 4.72 -5.84 -2.56
N LYS A 137 5.23 -7.03 -2.28
CA LYS A 137 6.09 -7.78 -3.20
C LYS A 137 5.35 -8.20 -4.47
N ALA A 138 4.09 -8.59 -4.36
CA ALA A 138 3.26 -8.91 -5.52
C ALA A 138 3.03 -7.65 -6.39
N LEU A 139 2.74 -6.51 -5.75
CA LEU A 139 2.60 -5.24 -6.46
C LEU A 139 3.89 -4.83 -7.16
N GLU A 140 5.04 -4.99 -6.50
CA GLU A 140 6.37 -4.75 -7.10
C GLU A 140 6.58 -5.61 -8.34
N ARG A 141 6.35 -6.92 -8.24
CA ARG A 141 6.46 -7.82 -9.40
C ARG A 141 5.53 -7.44 -10.55
N LEU A 142 4.32 -6.99 -10.24
CA LEU A 142 3.34 -6.58 -11.25
C LEU A 142 3.82 -5.36 -12.04
N VAL A 143 4.29 -4.32 -11.35
CA VAL A 143 4.77 -3.11 -12.01
C VAL A 143 6.11 -3.31 -12.73
N GLU A 144 6.98 -4.16 -12.20
CA GLU A 144 8.22 -4.56 -12.88
C GLU A 144 7.92 -5.35 -14.15
N LYS A 145 6.92 -6.24 -14.13
CA LYS A 145 6.43 -6.95 -15.32
C LYS A 145 5.91 -5.97 -16.39
N ALA A 146 5.36 -4.83 -15.98
CA ALA A 146 4.98 -3.74 -16.87
C ALA A 146 6.17 -2.90 -17.36
N GLY A 147 7.37 -3.15 -16.87
CA GLY A 147 8.59 -2.42 -17.24
C GLY A 147 8.83 -1.13 -16.47
N ALA A 148 8.16 -0.93 -15.34
CA ALA A 148 8.39 0.20 -14.46
C ALA A 148 9.61 0.00 -13.55
N ASN A 149 10.18 1.11 -13.06
CA ASN A 149 11.26 1.13 -12.09
C ASN A 149 10.71 1.52 -10.71
N VAL A 150 10.71 0.60 -9.76
CA VAL A 150 10.30 0.88 -8.37
C VAL A 150 11.43 1.60 -7.66
N VAL A 151 11.21 2.87 -7.32
CA VAL A 151 12.21 3.72 -6.66
C VAL A 151 11.92 3.96 -5.19
N ALA A 152 10.70 3.68 -4.73
CA ALA A 152 10.31 3.77 -3.33
C ALA A 152 9.12 2.88 -3.01
N LYS A 153 9.04 2.47 -1.75
CA LYS A 153 7.92 1.73 -1.15
C LYS A 153 7.60 2.41 0.17
N ALA A 154 6.36 2.81 0.36
CA ALA A 154 5.97 3.57 1.54
C ALA A 154 4.59 3.18 2.06
N ALA A 155 4.41 3.34 3.37
CA ALA A 155 3.14 3.18 4.06
C ALA A 155 3.06 4.14 5.24
N ILE A 156 1.87 4.29 5.82
CA ILE A 156 1.72 5.01 7.08
C ILE A 156 2.39 4.23 8.19
N LEU A 157 2.12 2.92 8.26
CA LEU A 157 2.60 2.05 9.33
C LEU A 157 3.41 0.88 8.80
N ALA A 158 4.41 0.48 9.60
CA ALA A 158 5.10 -0.80 9.45
C ALA A 158 4.72 -1.71 10.62
N GLU A 159 4.07 -2.84 10.33
CA GLU A 159 3.56 -3.77 11.33
C GLU A 159 4.53 -4.92 11.59
N GLY A 160 4.72 -5.25 12.86
CA GLY A 160 5.58 -6.34 13.28
C GLY A 160 7.03 -6.15 12.84
N ASP A 161 7.61 -7.17 12.21
CA ASP A 161 9.01 -7.15 11.76
C ASP A 161 9.28 -6.18 10.61
N ALA A 162 8.24 -5.70 9.92
CA ALA A 162 8.40 -4.70 8.87
C ALA A 162 9.03 -3.39 9.37
N LYS A 163 8.90 -3.07 10.66
CA LYS A 163 9.55 -1.91 11.28
C LYS A 163 11.08 -1.90 11.15
N ASP A 164 11.70 -3.06 10.99
CA ASP A 164 13.15 -3.23 10.89
C ASP A 164 13.67 -3.17 9.44
N ARG A 165 12.76 -3.09 8.46
CA ARG A 165 13.12 -2.99 7.05
C ARG A 165 13.72 -1.64 6.73
N LYS A 166 14.82 -1.65 5.95
CA LYS A 166 15.52 -0.43 5.50
C LYS A 166 15.12 0.01 4.10
N ASP A 167 14.39 -0.82 3.39
CA ASP A 167 13.96 -0.61 2.00
C ASP A 167 12.56 0.00 1.88
N ILE A 168 11.92 0.36 3.01
CA ILE A 168 10.60 0.97 3.05
C ILE A 168 10.63 2.30 3.81
N ILE A 169 9.69 3.18 3.46
CA ILE A 169 9.41 4.43 4.17
C ILE A 169 8.12 4.22 4.97
N PHE A 170 8.14 4.54 6.25
CA PHE A 170 6.94 4.53 7.09
C PHE A 170 7.03 5.60 8.17
N LEU A 171 5.90 5.95 8.76
CA LEU A 171 5.81 7.02 9.76
C LEU A 171 5.86 6.49 11.18
N GLU A 172 5.23 5.33 11.44
CA GLU A 172 5.15 4.75 12.77
C GLU A 172 5.12 3.22 12.71
N ALA A 173 5.64 2.58 13.76
CA ALA A 173 5.57 1.12 13.90
C ALA A 173 4.22 0.70 14.52
N LEU A 174 3.68 -0.41 14.07
CA LEU A 174 2.49 -1.04 14.63
C LEU A 174 2.85 -2.41 15.21
N PRO A 175 2.63 -2.65 16.50
CA PRO A 175 2.95 -3.95 17.10
C PRO A 175 1.96 -5.02 16.68
N THR A 176 2.40 -6.27 16.76
CA THR A 176 1.54 -7.47 16.76
C THR A 176 1.41 -7.98 18.20
N PHE A 177 0.34 -8.76 18.49
CA PHE A 177 0.00 -9.22 19.83
C PHE A 177 -0.22 -10.73 19.85
#